data_bb0f0386f078976af8f94f43c41dbafd
#
_entry.id   bb0f0386f078976af8f94f43c41dbafd
#
_cell.length_a   1.000
_cell.length_b   1.000
_cell.length_c   1.000
_cell.angle_alpha   90.00
_cell.angle_beta   90.00
_cell.angle_gamma   90.00
#
_symmetry.space_group_name_H-M   'P 1'
#
loop_
_entity.id
_entity.type
_entity.pdbx_description
1 polymer ?
#
loop_
_entity_poly.entity_id
_entity_poly.type
_entity_poly.pdbx_seq_one_letter_code
_entity_poly.pdbx_strand_id
1 'polypeptide(L)'
;KIRRWKEDAISSQQYEKAAKYRDDELEAAAEFEVLEKEYEDSKPKKAIQVTEDDISEVVSMWTGIPLKKLDSEDKERLKKIESALSLDVIGQGEAINSLSKAVRRARTGLKDPKRPIGAFLFLGPTGVGKTHLVKRLAEFLFGTEDSMIRFDMSEYRERHTVSRLIGSPPGYVG
;
A
#
# COMPACT_ATOMS: atom_id res chain seq x y z
N LYS A 1 12.39 -10.80 44.57
CA LYS A 1 13.66 -11.03 45.30
C LYS A 1 13.51 -10.66 46.77
N ILE A 2 13.00 -9.49 47.12
CA ILE A 2 12.82 -9.02 48.53
C ILE A 2 11.98 -9.99 49.36
N ARG A 3 10.85 -10.48 48.84
CA ARG A 3 9.98 -11.47 49.49
C ARG A 3 10.75 -12.72 49.94
N ARG A 4 11.58 -13.28 49.06
CA ARG A 4 12.39 -14.44 49.33
C ARG A 4 13.42 -14.18 50.44
N TRP A 5 14.08 -13.03 50.39
CA TRP A 5 15.01 -12.63 51.45
C TRP A 5 14.35 -12.42 52.80
N LYS A 6 13.11 -11.90 52.81
CA LYS A 6 12.30 -11.82 54.04
C LYS A 6 12.01 -13.19 54.63
N GLU A 7 11.57 -14.15 53.78
CA GLU A 7 11.28 -15.51 54.19
C GLU A 7 12.55 -16.24 54.74
N ASP A 8 13.67 -16.08 54.07
CA ASP A 8 14.96 -16.62 54.48
C ASP A 8 15.44 -16.00 55.81
N ALA A 9 15.21 -14.72 56.03
CA ALA A 9 15.56 -14.03 57.26
C ALA A 9 14.64 -14.51 58.45
N ILE A 10 13.36 -14.75 58.20
CA ILE A 10 12.43 -15.28 59.19
C ILE A 10 12.83 -16.70 59.58
N SER A 11 13.14 -17.56 58.59
CA SER A 11 13.53 -18.95 58.84
C SER A 11 14.85 -19.04 59.61
N SER A 12 15.74 -18.06 59.42
CA SER A 12 17.03 -17.95 60.13
C SER A 12 16.94 -17.19 61.46
N GLN A 13 15.73 -16.87 61.93
CA GLN A 13 15.46 -16.10 63.18
C GLN A 13 16.14 -14.72 63.27
N GLN A 14 16.45 -14.14 62.08
CA GLN A 14 17.07 -12.78 61.98
C GLN A 14 15.97 -11.71 61.88
N TYR A 15 15.25 -11.48 62.94
CA TYR A 15 14.04 -10.63 62.93
C TYR A 15 14.30 -9.18 62.57
N GLU A 16 15.46 -8.64 62.93
CA GLU A 16 15.82 -7.25 62.51
C GLU A 16 15.97 -7.12 61.00
N LYS A 17 16.56 -8.11 60.33
CA LYS A 17 16.69 -8.12 58.89
C LYS A 17 15.34 -8.38 58.21
N ALA A 18 14.53 -9.25 58.75
CA ALA A 18 13.18 -9.49 58.25
C ALA A 18 12.30 -8.25 58.34
N ALA A 19 12.45 -7.42 59.38
CA ALA A 19 11.78 -6.13 59.49
C ALA A 19 12.21 -5.15 58.41
N LYS A 20 13.51 -5.03 58.16
CA LYS A 20 14.02 -4.19 57.05
C LYS A 20 13.48 -4.65 55.69
N TYR A 21 13.54 -5.92 55.36
CA TYR A 21 13.00 -6.46 54.11
C TYR A 21 11.49 -6.27 53.96
N ARG A 22 10.76 -6.23 55.08
CA ARG A 22 9.35 -5.88 55.05
C ARG A 22 9.11 -4.43 54.69
N ASP A 23 9.93 -3.51 55.23
CA ASP A 23 9.81 -2.12 54.93
C ASP A 23 10.23 -1.82 53.48
N ASP A 24 11.31 -2.46 52.99
CA ASP A 24 11.74 -2.39 51.59
C ASP A 24 10.63 -2.97 50.63
N GLU A 25 9.90 -4.03 51.03
CA GLU A 25 8.78 -4.59 50.29
C GLU A 25 7.62 -3.61 50.19
N LEU A 26 7.30 -2.89 51.27
CA LEU A 26 6.25 -1.88 51.29
C LEU A 26 6.60 -0.66 50.41
N GLU A 27 7.84 -0.23 50.51
CA GLU A 27 8.32 0.89 49.69
C GLU A 27 8.32 0.55 48.20
N ALA A 28 8.86 -0.62 47.83
CA ALA A 28 8.84 -1.08 46.45
C ALA A 28 7.42 -1.31 45.90
N ALA A 29 6.48 -1.74 46.77
CA ALA A 29 5.08 -1.87 46.37
C ALA A 29 4.42 -0.51 46.11
N ALA A 30 4.71 0.49 46.92
CA ALA A 30 4.21 1.84 46.74
C ALA A 30 4.77 2.50 45.47
N GLU A 31 6.08 2.36 45.22
CA GLU A 31 6.69 2.81 43.98
C GLU A 31 6.09 2.14 42.73
N PHE A 32 5.85 0.84 42.81
CA PHE A 32 5.22 0.10 41.72
C PHE A 32 3.80 0.61 41.41
N GLU A 33 3.00 0.88 42.41
CA GLU A 33 1.65 1.41 42.26
C GLU A 33 1.65 2.80 41.62
N VAL A 34 2.62 3.66 41.97
CA VAL A 34 2.79 4.97 41.36
C VAL A 34 3.17 4.84 39.88
N LEU A 35 4.17 4.02 39.59
CA LEU A 35 4.63 3.78 38.21
C LEU A 35 3.55 3.14 37.34
N GLU A 36 2.73 2.23 37.90
CA GLU A 36 1.61 1.63 37.20
C GLU A 36 0.54 2.65 36.84
N LYS A 37 0.22 3.57 37.76
CA LYS A 37 -0.69 4.68 37.49
C LYS A 37 -0.14 5.66 36.42
N GLU A 38 1.14 6.04 36.53
CA GLU A 38 1.78 6.88 35.54
C GLU A 38 1.80 6.22 34.16
N TYR A 39 2.05 4.91 34.09
CA TYR A 39 2.00 4.14 32.85
C TYR A 39 0.59 4.07 32.26
N GLU A 40 -0.44 3.85 33.09
CA GLU A 40 -1.83 3.84 32.63
C GLU A 40 -2.29 5.21 32.13
N ASP A 41 -1.89 6.28 32.81
CA ASP A 41 -2.20 7.64 32.37
C ASP A 41 -1.42 8.08 31.13
N SER A 42 -0.24 7.52 30.89
CA SER A 42 0.58 7.76 29.70
C SER A 42 0.10 6.98 28.48
N LYS A 43 -0.68 5.92 28.66
CA LYS A 43 -1.29 5.21 27.53
C LYS A 43 -2.19 6.14 26.74
N PRO A 44 -2.01 6.21 25.41
CA PRO A 44 -2.90 7.03 24.59
C PRO A 44 -4.34 6.53 24.79
N LYS A 45 -5.19 7.36 25.41
CA LYS A 45 -6.62 7.04 25.69
C LYS A 45 -7.45 6.86 24.42
N LYS A 46 -6.87 7.10 23.25
CA LYS A 46 -7.49 6.78 21.95
C LYS A 46 -6.93 5.46 21.44
N ALA A 47 -7.78 4.45 21.37
CA ALA A 47 -7.48 3.29 20.54
C ALA A 47 -7.09 3.79 19.14
N ILE A 48 -5.95 3.37 18.64
CA ILE A 48 -5.53 3.64 17.27
C ILE A 48 -6.60 2.99 16.37
N GLN A 49 -7.44 3.80 15.78
CA GLN A 49 -8.43 3.32 14.82
C GLN A 49 -7.74 3.14 13.48
N VAL A 50 -7.75 1.92 12.98
CA VAL A 50 -7.30 1.62 11.63
C VAL A 50 -8.30 2.24 10.65
N THR A 51 -7.83 3.14 9.80
CA THR A 51 -8.64 3.82 8.79
C THR A 51 -8.58 3.07 7.46
N GLU A 52 -9.49 3.41 6.53
CA GLU A 52 -9.41 2.88 5.16
C GLU A 52 -8.12 3.33 4.46
N ASP A 53 -7.58 4.48 4.83
CA ASP A 53 -6.34 5.00 4.27
C ASP A 53 -5.12 4.18 4.71
N ASP A 54 -5.09 3.74 5.98
CA ASP A 54 -4.04 2.84 6.49
C ASP A 54 -4.06 1.48 5.75
N ILE A 55 -5.26 0.94 5.51
CA ILE A 55 -5.42 -0.31 4.75
C ILE A 55 -4.97 -0.12 3.30
N SER A 56 -5.34 1.00 2.68
CA SER A 56 -4.97 1.33 1.31
C SER A 56 -3.45 1.48 1.16
N GLU A 57 -2.77 2.06 2.15
CA GLU A 57 -1.32 2.19 2.18
C GLU A 57 -0.63 0.82 2.25
N VAL A 58 -1.08 -0.06 3.14
CA VAL A 58 -0.53 -1.42 3.27
C VAL A 58 -0.74 -2.23 1.98
N VAL A 59 -1.93 -2.18 1.39
CA VAL A 59 -2.22 -2.88 0.13
C VAL A 59 -1.39 -2.29 -1.01
N SER A 60 -1.19 -0.97 -1.05
CA SER A 60 -0.33 -0.31 -2.02
C SER A 60 1.13 -0.77 -1.91
N MET A 61 1.65 -0.91 -0.68
CA MET A 61 2.99 -1.44 -0.44
C MET A 61 3.15 -2.89 -0.93
N TRP A 62 2.15 -3.73 -0.73
CA TRP A 62 2.21 -5.14 -1.12
C TRP A 62 2.04 -5.38 -2.61
N THR A 63 1.17 -4.60 -3.24
CA THR A 63 0.84 -4.79 -4.68
C THR A 63 1.68 -3.92 -5.60
N GLY A 64 2.34 -2.88 -5.07
CA GLY A 64 2.99 -1.85 -5.87
C GLY A 64 2.01 -0.93 -6.62
N ILE A 65 0.70 -1.07 -6.37
CA ILE A 65 -0.35 -0.27 -7.04
C ILE A 65 -0.75 0.88 -6.10
N PRO A 66 -0.57 2.15 -6.48
CA PRO A 66 -1.01 3.28 -5.67
C PRO A 66 -2.55 3.30 -5.56
N LEU A 67 -3.07 2.99 -4.38
CA LEU A 67 -4.51 2.91 -4.07
C LEU A 67 -5.04 4.19 -3.42
N LYS A 68 -4.45 5.35 -3.69
CA LYS A 68 -4.98 6.61 -3.17
C LYS A 68 -6.40 6.82 -3.67
N LYS A 69 -7.33 7.07 -2.74
CA LYS A 69 -8.69 7.51 -3.08
C LYS A 69 -8.61 8.74 -3.98
N LEU A 70 -9.54 8.82 -4.93
CA LEU A 70 -9.73 9.99 -5.80
C LEU A 70 -10.18 11.19 -4.96
N ASP A 71 -9.24 11.87 -4.36
CA ASP A 71 -9.46 13.13 -3.67
C ASP A 71 -9.78 14.25 -4.70
N SER A 72 -10.19 15.41 -4.21
CA SER A 72 -10.47 16.58 -5.05
C SER A 72 -9.30 16.93 -5.99
N GLU A 73 -8.06 16.67 -5.57
CA GLU A 73 -6.85 16.86 -6.36
C GLU A 73 -6.77 15.92 -7.57
N ASP A 74 -7.20 14.69 -7.44
CA ASP A 74 -7.23 13.72 -8.54
C ASP A 74 -8.26 14.11 -9.61
N LYS A 75 -9.39 14.72 -9.22
CA LYS A 75 -10.37 15.24 -10.16
C LYS A 75 -9.80 16.39 -10.98
N GLU A 76 -9.09 17.31 -10.33
CA GLU A 76 -8.40 18.41 -11.01
C GLU A 76 -7.26 17.91 -11.92
N ARG A 77 -6.52 16.89 -11.47
CA ARG A 77 -5.49 16.21 -12.25
C ARG A 77 -6.08 15.56 -13.50
N LEU A 78 -7.21 14.85 -13.38
CA LEU A 78 -7.91 14.24 -14.52
C LEU A 78 -8.47 15.25 -15.51
N LYS A 79 -8.78 16.47 -15.10
CA LYS A 79 -9.11 17.55 -16.05
C LYS A 79 -7.93 17.94 -16.91
N LYS A 80 -6.72 17.87 -16.38
CA LYS A 80 -5.46 18.25 -17.04
C LYS A 80 -4.81 17.13 -17.87
N ILE A 81 -5.39 15.91 -17.91
CA ILE A 81 -4.81 14.76 -18.61
C ILE A 81 -4.49 15.05 -20.08
N GLU A 82 -5.38 15.76 -20.75
CA GLU A 82 -5.25 16.10 -22.18
C GLU A 82 -4.06 17.04 -22.42
N SER A 83 -3.92 18.08 -21.62
CA SER A 83 -2.78 19.00 -21.70
C SER A 83 -1.48 18.33 -21.30
N ALA A 84 -1.48 17.47 -20.27
CA ALA A 84 -0.28 16.75 -19.85
C ALA A 84 0.22 15.79 -20.95
N LEU A 85 -0.66 14.99 -21.54
CA LEU A 85 -0.28 14.08 -22.63
C LEU A 85 0.15 14.82 -23.91
N SER A 86 -0.41 15.99 -24.17
CA SER A 86 -0.06 16.79 -25.36
C SER A 86 1.33 17.41 -25.27
N LEU A 87 1.90 17.56 -24.09
CA LEU A 87 3.28 18.02 -23.92
C LEU A 87 4.30 16.99 -24.43
N ASP A 88 4.02 15.71 -24.20
CA ASP A 88 4.96 14.63 -24.51
C ASP A 88 4.68 13.98 -25.87
N VAL A 89 3.42 13.99 -26.32
CA VAL A 89 2.99 13.32 -27.56
C VAL A 89 2.48 14.35 -28.55
N ILE A 90 3.35 14.76 -29.46
CA ILE A 90 3.08 15.79 -30.44
C ILE A 90 2.35 15.21 -31.65
N GLY A 91 1.37 15.95 -32.20
CA GLY A 91 0.71 15.62 -33.45
C GLY A 91 -0.41 14.56 -33.37
N GLN A 92 -0.78 14.11 -32.15
CA GLN A 92 -1.82 13.10 -31.94
C GLN A 92 -3.04 13.62 -31.14
N GLY A 93 -3.45 14.88 -31.41
CA GLY A 93 -4.48 15.57 -30.63
C GLY A 93 -5.83 14.85 -30.58
N GLU A 94 -6.32 14.25 -31.66
CA GLU A 94 -7.56 13.52 -31.71
C GLU A 94 -7.51 12.23 -30.84
N ALA A 95 -6.41 11.50 -30.91
CA ALA A 95 -6.19 10.29 -30.14
C ALA A 95 -6.13 10.62 -28.64
N ILE A 96 -5.38 11.67 -28.25
CA ILE A 96 -5.25 12.16 -26.90
C ILE A 96 -6.62 12.59 -26.35
N ASN A 97 -7.40 13.35 -27.09
CA ASN A 97 -8.72 13.83 -26.70
C ASN A 97 -9.69 12.65 -26.45
N SER A 98 -9.74 11.70 -27.41
CA SER A 98 -10.59 10.51 -27.30
C SER A 98 -10.23 9.64 -26.09
N LEU A 99 -8.93 9.41 -25.87
CA LEU A 99 -8.39 8.67 -24.74
C LEU A 99 -8.72 9.37 -23.42
N SER A 100 -8.45 10.67 -23.33
CA SER A 100 -8.69 11.49 -22.13
C SER A 100 -10.16 11.53 -21.75
N LYS A 101 -11.08 11.64 -22.72
CA LYS A 101 -12.52 11.58 -22.50
C LYS A 101 -12.95 10.20 -21.95
N ALA A 102 -12.38 9.11 -22.46
CA ALA A 102 -12.71 7.76 -22.03
C ALA A 102 -12.20 7.50 -20.60
N VAL A 103 -10.97 7.93 -20.28
CA VAL A 103 -10.41 7.81 -18.94
C VAL A 103 -11.22 8.64 -17.93
N ARG A 104 -11.55 9.89 -18.25
CA ARG A 104 -12.40 10.73 -17.38
C ARG A 104 -13.75 10.07 -17.10
N ARG A 105 -14.46 9.56 -18.13
CA ARG A 105 -15.74 8.86 -17.96
C ARG A 105 -15.63 7.63 -17.06
N ALA A 106 -14.56 6.87 -17.21
CA ALA A 106 -14.35 5.67 -16.39
C ALA A 106 -14.11 5.98 -14.90
N ARG A 107 -13.50 7.13 -14.61
CA ARG A 107 -13.18 7.57 -13.25
C ARG A 107 -14.31 8.34 -12.56
N THR A 108 -15.42 8.66 -13.23
CA THR A 108 -16.59 9.32 -12.60
C THR A 108 -17.44 8.39 -11.71
N GLY A 109 -17.05 7.12 -11.57
CA GLY A 109 -17.75 6.16 -10.72
C GLY A 109 -19.07 5.62 -11.28
N LEU A 110 -19.46 6.02 -12.50
CA LEU A 110 -20.69 5.56 -13.16
C LEU A 110 -20.55 4.17 -13.80
N LYS A 111 -19.37 3.56 -13.72
CA LYS A 111 -19.06 2.29 -14.37
C LYS A 111 -19.01 1.16 -13.36
N ASP A 112 -19.45 -0.03 -13.78
CA ASP A 112 -19.31 -1.26 -13.01
C ASP A 112 -17.82 -1.49 -12.65
N PRO A 113 -17.47 -1.63 -11.35
CA PRO A 113 -16.10 -1.83 -10.90
C PRO A 113 -15.46 -3.12 -11.42
N LYS A 114 -16.25 -4.10 -11.88
CA LYS A 114 -15.76 -5.33 -12.47
C LYS A 114 -15.27 -5.17 -13.91
N ARG A 115 -15.53 -4.03 -14.55
CA ARG A 115 -15.11 -3.79 -15.94
C ARG A 115 -13.85 -2.94 -15.99
N PRO A 116 -12.93 -3.20 -16.95
CA PRO A 116 -11.73 -2.39 -17.13
C PRO A 116 -12.09 -0.94 -17.44
N ILE A 117 -11.22 -0.02 -17.11
CA ILE A 117 -11.38 1.42 -17.37
C ILE A 117 -11.73 1.69 -18.84
N GLY A 118 -11.06 0.99 -19.76
CA GLY A 118 -11.32 1.06 -21.19
C GLY A 118 -10.56 -0.02 -21.92
N ALA A 119 -11.00 -0.31 -23.13
CA ALA A 119 -10.25 -1.06 -24.14
C ALA A 119 -10.02 -0.13 -25.32
N PHE A 120 -8.78 0.02 -25.74
CA PHE A 120 -8.36 0.94 -26.79
C PHE A 120 -7.60 0.18 -27.86
N LEU A 121 -7.93 0.46 -29.12
CA LEU A 121 -7.22 -0.05 -30.28
C LEU A 121 -6.49 1.10 -30.95
N PHE A 122 -5.16 1.04 -30.98
CA PHE A 122 -4.30 2.03 -31.63
C PHE A 122 -3.83 1.48 -32.97
N LEU A 123 -4.27 2.10 -34.06
CA LEU A 123 -3.90 1.73 -35.43
C LEU A 123 -3.04 2.85 -36.05
N GLY A 124 -2.06 2.45 -36.83
CA GLY A 124 -1.19 3.38 -37.52
C GLY A 124 0.18 2.77 -37.83
N PRO A 125 0.97 3.42 -38.70
CA PRO A 125 2.31 2.97 -39.07
C PRO A 125 3.27 2.98 -37.90
N THR A 126 4.44 2.38 -38.07
CA THR A 126 5.51 2.36 -37.07
C THR A 126 6.03 3.80 -36.84
N GLY A 127 6.39 4.14 -35.61
CA GLY A 127 7.00 5.42 -35.27
C GLY A 127 6.02 6.56 -34.94
N VAL A 128 4.70 6.41 -35.14
CA VAL A 128 3.72 7.49 -34.89
C VAL A 128 3.38 7.73 -33.42
N GLY A 129 4.04 7.05 -32.50
CA GLY A 129 3.88 7.30 -31.06
C GLY A 129 2.82 6.45 -30.34
N LYS A 130 2.28 5.38 -30.91
CA LYS A 130 1.25 4.51 -30.28
C LYS A 130 1.66 4.02 -28.89
N THR A 131 2.81 3.37 -28.79
CA THR A 131 3.32 2.85 -27.51
C THR A 131 3.76 3.97 -26.57
N HIS A 132 4.29 5.05 -27.12
CA HIS A 132 4.71 6.22 -26.33
C HIS A 132 3.51 6.87 -25.63
N LEU A 133 2.39 7.05 -26.31
CA LEU A 133 1.16 7.56 -25.71
C LEU A 133 0.67 6.70 -24.54
N VAL A 134 0.74 5.36 -24.69
CA VAL A 134 0.32 4.45 -23.60
C VAL A 134 1.26 4.51 -22.41
N LYS A 135 2.57 4.64 -22.62
CA LYS A 135 3.56 4.84 -21.58
C LYS A 135 3.33 6.13 -20.80
N ARG A 136 3.12 7.24 -21.49
CA ARG A 136 2.80 8.53 -20.86
C ARG A 136 1.47 8.49 -20.11
N LEU A 137 0.49 7.75 -20.62
CA LEU A 137 -0.75 7.52 -19.90
C LEU A 137 -0.54 6.72 -18.62
N ALA A 138 0.28 5.66 -18.64
CA ALA A 138 0.60 4.86 -17.46
C ALA A 138 1.32 5.71 -16.41
N GLU A 139 2.31 6.48 -16.79
CA GLU A 139 3.00 7.41 -15.91
C GLU A 139 2.05 8.45 -15.30
N PHE A 140 1.16 9.02 -16.13
CA PHE A 140 0.16 9.96 -15.62
C PHE A 140 -0.79 9.34 -14.60
N LEU A 141 -1.28 8.13 -14.83
CA LEU A 141 -2.27 7.47 -13.97
C LEU A 141 -1.66 6.84 -12.72
N PHE A 142 -0.47 6.27 -12.83
CA PHE A 142 0.15 5.43 -11.81
C PHE A 142 1.49 5.96 -11.29
N GLY A 143 2.00 7.05 -11.86
CA GLY A 143 3.23 7.70 -11.42
C GLY A 143 4.52 7.13 -12.03
N THR A 144 4.47 5.95 -12.66
CA THR A 144 5.62 5.34 -13.33
C THR A 144 5.23 4.64 -14.63
N GLU A 145 6.13 4.64 -15.64
CA GLU A 145 5.95 3.87 -16.87
C GLU A 145 5.96 2.35 -16.61
N ASP A 146 6.66 1.91 -15.56
CA ASP A 146 6.83 0.49 -15.21
C ASP A 146 5.53 -0.15 -14.69
N SER A 147 4.52 0.64 -14.36
CA SER A 147 3.18 0.15 -14.04
C SER A 147 2.44 -0.43 -15.26
N MET A 148 3.05 -0.41 -16.45
CA MET A 148 2.50 -0.97 -17.67
C MET A 148 3.02 -2.38 -17.92
N ILE A 149 2.13 -3.36 -18.03
CA ILE A 149 2.47 -4.70 -18.49
C ILE A 149 2.38 -4.74 -20.03
N ARG A 150 3.49 -5.08 -20.69
CA ARG A 150 3.55 -5.15 -22.15
C ARG A 150 3.76 -6.59 -22.61
N PHE A 151 2.91 -7.04 -23.51
CA PHE A 151 3.07 -8.29 -24.24
C PHE A 151 3.30 -8.00 -25.74
N ASP A 152 4.45 -8.38 -26.27
CA ASP A 152 4.72 -8.32 -27.69
C ASP A 152 4.33 -9.65 -28.34
N MET A 153 3.25 -9.65 -29.08
CA MET A 153 2.69 -10.87 -29.69
C MET A 153 3.60 -11.47 -30.76
N SER A 154 4.62 -10.75 -31.22
CA SER A 154 5.63 -11.31 -32.13
C SER A 154 6.51 -12.36 -31.46
N GLU A 155 6.66 -12.31 -30.14
CA GLU A 155 7.40 -13.31 -29.34
C GLU A 155 6.58 -14.61 -29.15
N TYR A 156 5.30 -14.61 -29.42
CA TYR A 156 4.36 -15.70 -29.18
C TYR A 156 3.92 -16.43 -30.47
N ARG A 157 4.73 -16.37 -31.53
CA ARG A 157 4.43 -17.05 -32.81
C ARG A 157 4.49 -18.57 -32.72
N GLU A 158 5.35 -19.11 -31.87
CA GLU A 158 5.54 -20.54 -31.72
C GLU A 158 4.62 -21.12 -30.65
N ARG A 159 4.15 -22.36 -30.86
CA ARG A 159 3.24 -23.04 -29.91
C ARG A 159 3.80 -23.15 -28.49
N HIS A 160 5.11 -23.29 -28.36
CA HIS A 160 5.77 -23.41 -27.05
C HIS A 160 5.80 -22.11 -26.25
N THR A 161 5.77 -20.97 -26.93
CA THR A 161 5.79 -19.67 -26.26
C THR A 161 4.41 -19.26 -25.71
N VAL A 162 3.33 -19.83 -26.23
CA VAL A 162 1.96 -19.61 -25.72
C VAL A 162 1.80 -20.12 -24.28
N SER A 163 2.52 -21.18 -23.89
CA SER A 163 2.53 -21.68 -22.51
C SER A 163 3.02 -20.65 -21.49
N ARG A 164 3.82 -19.67 -21.90
CA ARG A 164 4.27 -18.54 -21.04
C ARG A 164 3.12 -17.61 -20.64
N LEU A 165 2.05 -17.54 -21.44
CA LEU A 165 0.84 -16.75 -21.14
C LEU A 165 -0.20 -17.55 -20.35
N ILE A 166 -0.33 -18.86 -20.64
CA ILE A 166 -1.38 -19.70 -20.07
C ILE A 166 -0.89 -20.46 -18.82
N GLY A 167 0.43 -20.55 -18.65
CA GLY A 167 1.08 -21.42 -17.66
C GLY A 167 1.41 -22.80 -18.20
N SER A 168 2.36 -23.47 -17.56
CA SER A 168 2.71 -24.84 -17.90
C SER A 168 1.58 -25.82 -17.53
N PRO A 169 1.29 -26.84 -18.34
CA PRO A 169 0.36 -27.91 -17.96
C PRO A 169 0.80 -28.59 -16.66
N PRO A 170 -0.13 -29.10 -15.84
CA PRO A 170 0.21 -29.82 -14.62
C PRO A 170 1.16 -30.98 -14.93
N GLY A 171 2.32 -31.01 -14.24
CA GLY A 171 3.36 -32.03 -14.42
C GLY A 171 4.63 -31.56 -15.15
N TYR A 172 4.65 -30.38 -15.72
CA TYR A 172 5.86 -29.74 -16.22
C TYR A 172 6.31 -28.66 -15.23
N VAL A 173 7.34 -28.98 -14.45
CA VAL A 173 8.07 -28.00 -13.63
C VAL A 173 9.08 -27.34 -14.58
N GLY A 174 8.86 -26.08 -14.86
CA GLY A 174 9.81 -25.23 -15.57
C GLY A 174 10.42 -24.23 -14.63
#